data_3c6e8eb81b18e28853f3138d989ac828
#
_entry.id   3c6e8eb81b18e28853f3138d989ac828
#
_cell.length_a   1.000
_cell.length_b   1.000
_cell.length_c   1.000
_cell.angle_alpha   90.00
_cell.angle_beta   90.00
_cell.angle_gamma   90.00
#
_symmetry.space_group_name_H-M   'P 1'
#
loop_
_entity.id
_entity.type
_entity.pdbx_description
1 polymer ?
#
loop_
_entity_poly.entity_id
_entity_poly.type
_entity_poly.pdbx_seq_one_letter_code
_entity_poly.pdbx_strand_id
1 'polypeptide(L)'
;RCSRDWSSDVCSSDLAGLFLVEVNTDSALRPLAREPHPMNPRWDLLLTTTELAKHLALLGAHLRGQEDIEKLGLPEAARDPAYATMLRRLKLNWGASLQRMAQRRKHQGGREFEVCMGFKSVHALIAPQVAKDAIVYGSSTHEAAPVRVRCQTVNDSMGGLSLRHSGPGLQVRVGDVVGLRQGDTPWSIGLVRWFRIPTAGEVYFGVQLLAPQADAVQLRRIDNGRQWPGLLLLPNPVTRQVLLLLSLPSAFAPEVAAEARTPQGKHTIKIEKRLESTPNVDVYRFQMEEKVVPTAAG
;
A
#
# COMPACT_ATOMS: atom_id res chain seq x y z
N ARG A 1 -48.22 5.21 16.43
CA ARG A 1 -47.00 5.52 17.21
C ARG A 1 -46.21 4.24 17.41
N CYS A 2 -45.31 3.93 16.53
CA CYS A 2 -44.26 2.97 16.75
C CYS A 2 -42.95 3.71 16.44
N SER A 3 -42.33 4.29 17.46
CA SER A 3 -40.91 4.58 17.48
C SER A 3 -40.21 3.25 17.70
N ARG A 4 -39.92 2.53 16.63
CA ARG A 4 -38.95 1.41 16.73
C ARG A 4 -37.57 2.03 16.73
N ASP A 5 -36.96 1.99 17.89
CA ASP A 5 -35.50 2.17 18.00
C ASP A 5 -34.80 1.14 17.10
N TRP A 6 -34.22 1.60 16.02
CA TRP A 6 -33.47 0.81 15.08
C TRP A 6 -32.09 0.31 15.64
N SER A 7 -31.85 0.56 16.92
CA SER A 7 -30.53 0.42 17.51
C SER A 7 -30.24 -0.94 18.16
N SER A 8 -31.20 -1.86 18.29
CA SER A 8 -30.98 -3.05 19.13
C SER A 8 -30.93 -4.40 18.45
N ASP A 9 -31.37 -4.56 17.19
CA ASP A 9 -31.53 -5.91 16.60
C ASP A 9 -30.83 -6.15 15.26
N VAL A 10 -30.10 -5.18 14.71
CA VAL A 10 -29.38 -5.36 13.45
C VAL A 10 -27.94 -5.74 13.73
N CYS A 11 -27.60 -7.01 13.54
CA CYS A 11 -26.21 -7.46 13.59
C CYS A 11 -25.35 -6.74 12.55
N SER A 12 -24.13 -6.39 12.89
CA SER A 12 -23.17 -5.76 11.95
C SER A 12 -22.91 -6.60 10.70
N SER A 13 -23.17 -7.92 10.75
CA SER A 13 -23.15 -8.85 9.61
C SER A 13 -24.25 -8.58 8.60
N ASP A 14 -25.41 -8.12 9.06
CA ASP A 14 -26.58 -7.87 8.21
C ASP A 14 -26.45 -6.58 7.40
N LEU A 15 -25.59 -5.69 7.86
CA LEU A 15 -25.24 -4.44 7.19
C LEU A 15 -24.04 -4.59 6.23
N ALA A 16 -23.46 -5.80 6.11
CA ALA A 16 -22.37 -6.05 5.19
C ALA A 16 -22.83 -5.87 3.73
N GLY A 17 -22.10 -5.04 2.98
CA GLY A 17 -22.45 -4.72 1.61
C GLY A 17 -23.57 -3.68 1.46
N LEU A 18 -23.97 -3.00 2.54
CA LEU A 18 -24.86 -1.83 2.50
C LEU A 18 -24.06 -0.54 2.63
N PHE A 19 -24.30 0.38 1.72
CA PHE A 19 -23.66 1.69 1.68
C PHE A 19 -24.71 2.79 1.63
N LEU A 20 -24.46 3.85 2.40
CA LEU A 20 -25.24 5.08 2.36
C LEU A 20 -24.69 5.98 1.24
N VAL A 21 -25.60 6.49 0.41
CA VAL A 21 -25.33 7.50 -0.62
C VAL A 21 -26.05 8.78 -0.22
N GLU A 22 -25.31 9.78 0.18
CA GLU A 22 -25.84 11.12 0.47
C GLU A 22 -25.95 11.91 -0.83
N VAL A 23 -27.12 11.95 -1.46
CA VAL A 23 -27.31 12.51 -2.83
C VAL A 23 -26.99 13.99 -2.92
N ASN A 24 -27.14 14.73 -1.84
CA ASN A 24 -26.94 16.18 -1.82
C ASN A 24 -25.54 16.61 -1.40
N THR A 25 -24.62 15.67 -1.25
CA THR A 25 -23.24 15.96 -0.85
C THR A 25 -22.26 15.32 -1.84
N ASP A 26 -21.10 15.93 -2.05
CA ASP A 26 -19.99 15.31 -2.76
C ASP A 26 -19.18 14.44 -1.79
N SER A 27 -19.85 13.52 -1.10
CA SER A 27 -19.24 12.61 -0.14
C SER A 27 -19.12 11.20 -0.71
N ALA A 28 -18.02 10.51 -0.32
CA ALA A 28 -17.85 9.12 -0.69
C ALA A 28 -18.90 8.23 -0.03
N LEU A 29 -19.24 7.12 -0.69
CA LEU A 29 -20.12 6.07 -0.16
C LEU A 29 -19.68 5.65 1.25
N ARG A 30 -20.61 5.61 2.20
CA ARG A 30 -20.35 5.23 3.59
C ARG A 30 -20.88 3.84 3.89
N PRO A 31 -20.03 2.87 4.26
CA PRO A 31 -20.51 1.56 4.67
C PRO A 31 -21.27 1.67 5.99
N LEU A 32 -22.53 1.22 6.00
CA LEU A 32 -23.41 1.29 7.18
C LEU A 32 -22.92 0.41 8.35
N ALA A 33 -22.23 -0.67 8.06
CA ALA A 33 -21.68 -1.55 9.10
C ALA A 33 -20.58 -0.88 9.96
N ARG A 34 -20.09 0.31 9.59
CA ARG A 34 -18.99 0.97 10.30
C ARG A 34 -19.43 2.01 11.32
N GLU A 35 -20.47 2.74 11.03
CA GLU A 35 -20.96 3.81 11.88
C GLU A 35 -22.49 3.90 11.68
N PRO A 36 -23.28 3.70 12.73
CA PRO A 36 -24.70 4.01 12.66
C PRO A 36 -24.83 5.51 12.34
N HIS A 37 -25.41 5.81 11.21
CA HIS A 37 -25.64 7.18 10.78
C HIS A 37 -27.14 7.40 10.68
N PRO A 38 -27.68 8.49 11.24
CA PRO A 38 -29.08 8.80 11.04
C PRO A 38 -29.32 9.04 9.55
N MET A 39 -30.07 8.14 8.92
CA MET A 39 -30.50 8.31 7.53
C MET A 39 -31.54 9.42 7.42
N ASN A 40 -31.35 10.29 6.44
CA ASN A 40 -32.41 11.18 6.00
C ASN A 40 -33.20 10.50 4.88
N PRO A 41 -34.39 9.94 5.15
CA PRO A 41 -35.14 9.16 4.17
C PRO A 41 -35.58 9.97 2.94
N ARG A 42 -35.41 11.28 2.97
CA ARG A 42 -35.81 12.18 1.88
C ARG A 42 -34.70 12.31 0.81
N TRP A 43 -33.44 12.12 1.18
CA TRP A 43 -32.31 12.43 0.32
C TRP A 43 -31.25 11.33 0.27
N ASP A 44 -31.26 10.38 1.19
CA ASP A 44 -30.26 9.35 1.25
C ASP A 44 -30.74 8.08 0.54
N LEU A 45 -29.86 7.46 -0.22
CA LEU A 45 -30.10 6.20 -0.91
C LEU A 45 -29.28 5.08 -0.26
N LEU A 46 -29.84 3.88 -0.28
CA LEU A 46 -29.13 2.66 0.10
C LEU A 46 -28.65 1.93 -1.14
N LEU A 47 -27.33 1.77 -1.27
CA LEU A 47 -26.73 0.91 -2.26
C LEU A 47 -26.42 -0.46 -1.63
N THR A 48 -27.05 -1.51 -2.14
CA THR A 48 -26.69 -2.89 -1.77
C THR A 48 -25.73 -3.50 -2.80
N THR A 49 -24.65 -4.06 -2.33
CA THR A 49 -23.61 -4.69 -3.17
C THR A 49 -23.45 -6.18 -2.90
N THR A 50 -24.35 -6.78 -2.13
CA THR A 50 -24.28 -8.19 -1.72
C THR A 50 -24.23 -9.14 -2.91
N GLU A 51 -25.11 -8.94 -3.91
CA GLU A 51 -25.14 -9.77 -5.11
C GLU A 51 -23.89 -9.57 -5.98
N LEU A 52 -23.42 -8.33 -6.11
CA LEU A 52 -22.15 -8.04 -6.78
C LEU A 52 -20.99 -8.78 -6.10
N ALA A 53 -20.92 -8.79 -4.78
CA ALA A 53 -19.88 -9.47 -4.04
C ALA A 53 -19.92 -10.99 -4.20
N LYS A 54 -21.12 -11.58 -4.27
CA LYS A 54 -21.29 -13.00 -4.58
C LYS A 54 -20.81 -13.31 -6.00
N HIS A 55 -21.19 -12.49 -6.96
CA HIS A 55 -20.78 -12.66 -8.36
C HIS A 55 -19.25 -12.55 -8.52
N LEU A 56 -18.61 -11.56 -7.89
CA LEU A 56 -17.16 -11.42 -7.86
C LEU A 56 -16.46 -12.63 -7.21
N ALA A 57 -17.09 -13.23 -6.19
CA ALA A 57 -16.56 -14.43 -5.55
C ALA A 57 -16.59 -15.64 -6.51
N LEU A 58 -17.68 -15.82 -7.23
CA LEU A 58 -17.85 -16.88 -8.23
C LEU A 58 -16.84 -16.71 -9.38
N LEU A 59 -16.77 -15.54 -9.98
CA LEU A 59 -15.79 -15.24 -11.03
C LEU A 59 -14.34 -15.52 -10.57
N GLY A 60 -14.00 -15.10 -9.36
CA GLY A 60 -12.67 -15.38 -8.80
C GLY A 60 -12.42 -16.86 -8.51
N ALA A 61 -13.46 -17.68 -8.29
CA ALA A 61 -13.33 -19.12 -8.14
C ALA A 61 -13.10 -19.81 -9.50
N HIS A 62 -13.90 -19.45 -10.52
CA HIS A 62 -13.77 -19.97 -11.87
C HIS A 62 -12.40 -19.65 -12.50
N LEU A 63 -11.88 -18.43 -12.33
CA LEU A 63 -10.54 -18.08 -12.80
C LEU A 63 -9.43 -18.92 -12.13
N ARG A 64 -9.59 -19.30 -10.86
CA ARG A 64 -8.65 -20.21 -10.19
C ARG A 64 -8.77 -21.65 -10.69
N GLY A 65 -9.98 -22.06 -11.09
CA GLY A 65 -10.26 -23.36 -11.71
C GLY A 65 -9.79 -23.47 -13.15
N GLN A 66 -9.18 -22.42 -13.73
CA GLN A 66 -8.74 -22.37 -15.13
C GLN A 66 -9.88 -22.58 -16.14
N GLU A 67 -11.09 -22.20 -15.78
CA GLU A 67 -12.21 -22.22 -16.71
C GLU A 67 -12.02 -21.22 -17.84
N ASP A 68 -12.65 -21.51 -18.96
CA ASP A 68 -12.54 -20.68 -20.16
C ASP A 68 -13.15 -19.30 -19.93
N ILE A 69 -12.32 -18.26 -20.05
CA ILE A 69 -12.70 -16.88 -19.78
C ILE A 69 -13.78 -16.36 -20.73
N GLU A 70 -13.86 -16.90 -21.95
CA GLU A 70 -14.87 -16.52 -22.91
C GLU A 70 -16.26 -16.98 -22.47
N LYS A 71 -16.36 -18.18 -21.87
CA LYS A 71 -17.61 -18.68 -21.28
C LYS A 71 -18.07 -17.88 -20.08
N LEU A 72 -17.13 -17.23 -19.39
CA LEU A 72 -17.43 -16.37 -18.25
C LEU A 72 -17.77 -14.93 -18.68
N GLY A 73 -17.72 -14.61 -19.96
CA GLY A 73 -17.95 -13.26 -20.48
C GLY A 73 -16.88 -12.25 -20.01
N LEU A 74 -15.69 -12.73 -19.68
CA LEU A 74 -14.60 -11.90 -19.21
C LEU A 74 -13.70 -11.46 -20.38
N PRO A 75 -13.08 -10.25 -20.28
CA PRO A 75 -12.16 -9.78 -21.29
C PRO A 75 -10.86 -10.61 -21.28
N GLU A 76 -10.13 -10.62 -22.41
CA GLU A 76 -8.86 -11.34 -22.52
C GLU A 76 -7.84 -10.98 -21.43
N ALA A 77 -7.86 -9.73 -20.95
CA ALA A 77 -7.09 -9.29 -19.81
C ALA A 77 -7.29 -10.11 -18.54
N ALA A 78 -8.39 -10.89 -18.44
CA ALA A 78 -8.64 -11.79 -17.32
C ALA A 78 -7.67 -12.98 -17.26
N ARG A 79 -6.88 -13.23 -18.31
CA ARG A 79 -5.77 -14.21 -18.30
C ARG A 79 -4.59 -13.73 -17.41
N ASP A 80 -4.48 -12.42 -17.19
CA ASP A 80 -3.45 -11.88 -16.30
C ASP A 80 -3.77 -12.22 -14.83
N PRO A 81 -2.84 -12.78 -14.05
CA PRO A 81 -3.00 -13.01 -12.61
C PRO A 81 -3.37 -11.74 -11.81
N ALA A 82 -3.00 -10.55 -12.30
CA ALA A 82 -3.40 -9.28 -11.72
C ALA A 82 -4.92 -9.08 -11.73
N TYR A 83 -5.61 -9.63 -12.73
CA TYR A 83 -7.07 -9.53 -12.83
C TYR A 83 -7.78 -10.27 -11.68
N ALA A 84 -7.35 -11.48 -11.36
CA ALA A 84 -7.86 -12.22 -10.20
C ALA A 84 -7.60 -11.46 -8.88
N THR A 85 -6.46 -10.78 -8.78
CA THR A 85 -6.15 -9.91 -7.63
C THR A 85 -7.08 -8.70 -7.57
N MET A 86 -7.38 -8.09 -8.71
CA MET A 86 -8.35 -6.99 -8.82
C MET A 86 -9.74 -7.43 -8.39
N LEU A 87 -10.26 -8.56 -8.89
CA LEU A 87 -11.57 -9.10 -8.48
C LEU A 87 -11.64 -9.35 -6.97
N ARG A 88 -10.57 -9.91 -6.40
CA ARG A 88 -10.48 -10.11 -4.95
C ARG A 88 -10.54 -8.79 -4.17
N ARG A 89 -9.87 -7.74 -4.65
CA ARG A 89 -9.93 -6.40 -4.03
C ARG A 89 -11.32 -5.78 -4.15
N LEU A 90 -11.95 -5.90 -5.31
CA LEU A 90 -13.34 -5.45 -5.51
C LEU A 90 -14.28 -6.16 -4.54
N LYS A 91 -14.21 -7.49 -4.45
CA LYS A 91 -15.01 -8.27 -3.48
C LYS A 91 -14.80 -7.79 -2.04
N LEU A 92 -13.55 -7.57 -1.63
CA LEU A 92 -13.24 -7.12 -0.26
C LEU A 92 -13.78 -5.72 0.03
N ASN A 93 -13.74 -4.81 -0.95
CA ASN A 93 -14.18 -3.45 -0.75
C ASN A 93 -15.71 -3.28 -0.82
N TRP A 94 -16.39 -4.10 -1.61
CA TRP A 94 -17.82 -4.00 -1.87
C TRP A 94 -18.65 -5.05 -1.14
N GLY A 95 -18.07 -6.18 -0.74
CA GLY A 95 -18.80 -7.32 -0.21
C GLY A 95 -18.90 -7.41 1.30
N ALA A 96 -17.97 -6.82 2.00
CA ALA A 96 -17.99 -6.78 3.45
C ALA A 96 -17.35 -5.48 3.91
N SER A 97 -17.91 -4.87 4.93
CA SER A 97 -17.20 -3.84 5.65
C SER A 97 -15.92 -4.46 6.20
N LEU A 98 -14.77 -4.04 5.67
CA LEU A 98 -13.48 -4.45 6.20
C LEU A 98 -13.46 -4.10 7.69
N GLN A 99 -13.63 -5.11 8.55
CA GLN A 99 -13.43 -4.92 9.98
C GLN A 99 -11.98 -4.48 10.16
N ARG A 100 -11.82 -3.32 10.76
CA ARG A 100 -10.50 -2.79 11.08
C ARG A 100 -9.87 -3.70 12.11
N MET A 101 -8.74 -4.31 11.77
CA MET A 101 -8.00 -5.19 12.68
C MET A 101 -7.42 -4.44 13.88
N ALA A 102 -7.39 -3.12 13.88
CA ALA A 102 -6.90 -2.30 14.98
C ALA A 102 -7.74 -1.04 15.20
N GLN A 103 -7.98 -0.72 16.45
CA GLN A 103 -8.62 0.53 16.85
C GLN A 103 -7.74 1.73 16.48
N ARG A 104 -8.35 2.79 15.99
CA ARG A 104 -7.67 4.06 15.73
C ARG A 104 -7.60 4.86 17.03
N ARG A 105 -6.43 5.37 17.33
CA ARG A 105 -6.26 6.39 18.37
C ARG A 105 -6.35 7.76 17.71
N LYS A 106 -7.34 8.53 18.11
CA LYS A 106 -7.41 9.95 17.71
C LYS A 106 -6.41 10.74 18.55
N HIS A 107 -5.60 11.54 17.92
CA HIS A 107 -4.68 12.44 18.62
C HIS A 107 -5.26 13.86 18.66
N GLN A 108 -5.51 14.37 19.88
CA GLN A 108 -5.72 15.81 20.10
C GLN A 108 -4.33 16.46 20.09
N GLY A 109 -4.07 17.34 19.12
CA GLY A 109 -2.78 18.02 19.01
C GLY A 109 -1.70 17.22 18.27
N GLY A 110 -2.03 16.69 17.11
CA GLY A 110 -1.28 15.77 16.24
C GLY A 110 0.26 15.84 16.30
N ARG A 111 0.90 14.67 16.34
CA ARG A 111 2.35 14.55 16.22
C ARG A 111 2.81 15.03 14.86
N GLU A 112 3.90 15.77 14.79
CA GLU A 112 4.50 16.21 13.53
C GLU A 112 5.42 15.15 12.96
N PHE A 113 5.30 14.93 11.65
CA PHE A 113 6.17 14.07 10.87
C PHE A 113 6.78 14.85 9.71
N GLU A 114 8.05 14.60 9.44
CA GLU A 114 8.63 14.88 8.14
C GLU A 114 8.18 13.79 7.17
N VAL A 115 7.76 14.20 5.99
CA VAL A 115 7.21 13.32 4.95
C VAL A 115 7.95 13.56 3.66
N CYS A 116 8.38 12.48 3.01
CA CYS A 116 8.96 12.48 1.67
C CYS A 116 8.15 11.55 0.77
N MET A 117 7.71 12.03 -0.39
CA MET A 117 6.86 11.28 -1.31
C MET A 117 7.62 10.76 -2.52
N GLY A 118 7.21 9.57 -2.96
CA GLY A 118 7.70 8.93 -4.18
C GLY A 118 8.93 8.05 -3.96
N PHE A 119 8.95 6.91 -4.66
CA PHE A 119 9.98 5.89 -4.49
C PHE A 119 11.40 6.43 -4.68
N LYS A 120 11.65 7.17 -5.76
CA LYS A 120 12.98 7.72 -6.06
C LYS A 120 13.45 8.70 -4.97
N SER A 121 12.58 9.61 -4.55
CA SER A 121 12.89 10.60 -3.52
C SER A 121 13.20 9.95 -2.17
N VAL A 122 12.39 8.95 -1.78
CA VAL A 122 12.61 8.19 -0.54
C VAL A 122 13.92 7.38 -0.62
N HIS A 123 14.18 6.74 -1.76
CA HIS A 123 15.43 6.01 -1.98
C HIS A 123 16.64 6.93 -1.88
N ALA A 124 16.62 8.08 -2.57
CA ALA A 124 17.70 9.08 -2.53
C ALA A 124 17.93 9.67 -1.13
N LEU A 125 16.85 9.76 -0.33
CA LEU A 125 16.92 10.27 1.05
C LEU A 125 17.58 9.29 2.01
N ILE A 126 17.33 7.98 1.82
CA ILE A 126 17.86 6.91 2.67
C ILE A 126 19.26 6.50 2.23
N ALA A 127 19.56 6.60 0.93
CA ALA A 127 20.86 6.21 0.39
C ALA A 127 22.03 6.95 1.09
N PRO A 128 23.07 6.23 1.51
CA PRO A 128 24.28 6.86 2.05
C PRO A 128 24.86 7.84 1.04
N GLN A 129 25.47 8.93 1.53
CA GLN A 129 26.06 9.95 0.67
C GLN A 129 27.05 9.38 -0.34
N VAL A 130 27.86 8.39 0.09
CA VAL A 130 28.87 7.70 -0.75
C VAL A 130 28.24 6.85 -1.86
N ALA A 131 27.01 6.39 -1.68
CA ALA A 131 26.33 5.56 -2.68
C ALA A 131 25.57 6.38 -3.73
N LYS A 132 25.38 7.69 -3.53
CA LYS A 132 24.65 8.56 -4.47
C LYS A 132 25.34 8.67 -5.82
N ASP A 133 26.67 8.64 -5.83
CA ASP A 133 27.45 8.73 -7.08
C ASP A 133 27.43 7.43 -7.89
N ALA A 134 27.07 6.30 -7.28
CA ALA A 134 27.03 4.99 -7.90
C ALA A 134 25.64 4.54 -8.37
N ILE A 135 24.59 5.25 -7.96
CA ILE A 135 23.21 4.88 -8.29
C ILE A 135 22.78 5.59 -9.57
N VAL A 136 22.88 4.90 -10.69
CA VAL A 136 22.44 5.40 -11.99
C VAL A 136 20.94 5.19 -12.12
N TYR A 137 20.16 6.21 -11.90
CA TYR A 137 18.77 6.30 -12.35
C TYR A 137 18.78 6.62 -13.86
N GLY A 138 18.90 5.62 -14.73
CA GLY A 138 18.89 5.75 -16.21
C GLY A 138 18.86 7.19 -16.72
N SER A 139 19.96 7.61 -17.30
CA SER A 139 20.25 8.88 -17.98
C SER A 139 19.36 10.07 -17.66
N SER A 140 20.02 11.07 -17.17
CA SER A 140 19.78 12.49 -17.27
C SER A 140 19.26 13.23 -16.06
N THR A 141 20.02 14.28 -15.83
CA THR A 141 19.68 15.56 -15.23
C THR A 141 19.51 15.59 -13.72
N HIS A 142 20.19 16.53 -13.14
CA HIS A 142 20.06 17.07 -11.79
C HIS A 142 18.70 16.74 -11.12
N GLU A 143 18.62 15.60 -10.45
CA GLU A 143 17.44 15.34 -9.62
C GLU A 143 17.45 16.37 -8.48
N ALA A 144 16.40 17.18 -8.47
CA ALA A 144 16.17 18.13 -7.39
C ALA A 144 16.22 17.37 -6.04
N ALA A 145 16.78 18.01 -5.02
CA ALA A 145 16.85 17.43 -3.70
C ALA A 145 15.46 16.91 -3.25
N PRO A 146 15.40 15.74 -2.57
CA PRO A 146 14.12 15.17 -2.14
C PRO A 146 13.30 16.19 -1.34
N VAL A 147 12.12 16.52 -1.84
CA VAL A 147 11.23 17.48 -1.17
C VAL A 147 10.70 16.83 0.11
N ARG A 148 10.91 17.51 1.23
CA ARG A 148 10.40 17.10 2.54
C ARG A 148 9.37 18.13 3.00
N VAL A 149 8.22 17.65 3.43
CA VAL A 149 7.15 18.48 3.97
C VAL A 149 6.80 18.04 5.39
N ARG A 150 6.24 18.96 6.18
CA ARG A 150 5.74 18.66 7.52
C ARG A 150 4.27 18.32 7.45
N CYS A 151 3.90 17.23 8.11
CA CYS A 151 2.52 16.76 8.21
C CYS A 151 2.17 16.49 9.67
N GLN A 152 0.91 16.69 10.02
CA GLN A 152 0.38 16.38 11.34
C GLN A 152 -0.42 15.09 11.33
N THR A 153 -0.23 14.25 12.36
CA THR A 153 -1.04 13.05 12.55
C THR A 153 -2.46 13.42 12.95
N VAL A 154 -3.43 12.85 12.26
CA VAL A 154 -4.86 12.95 12.59
C VAL A 154 -5.28 11.78 13.47
N ASN A 155 -4.87 10.57 13.07
CA ASN A 155 -5.07 9.34 13.84
C ASN A 155 -4.01 8.30 13.44
N ASP A 156 -3.78 7.34 14.31
CA ASP A 156 -2.89 6.21 14.06
C ASP A 156 -3.51 4.87 14.47
N SER A 157 -2.89 3.81 14.01
CA SER A 157 -3.16 2.42 14.38
C SER A 157 -1.87 1.61 14.26
N MET A 158 -1.86 0.35 14.72
CA MET A 158 -0.67 -0.52 14.59
C MET A 158 -0.18 -0.70 13.14
N GLY A 159 -1.07 -0.60 12.14
CA GLY A 159 -0.71 -0.83 10.73
C GLY A 159 -0.62 0.43 9.88
N GLY A 160 -0.80 1.63 10.46
CA GLY A 160 -0.75 2.86 9.67
C GLY A 160 -1.25 4.09 10.37
N LEU A 161 -1.14 5.21 9.68
CA LEU A 161 -1.52 6.51 10.20
C LEU A 161 -2.24 7.35 9.14
N SER A 162 -3.02 8.31 9.60
CA SER A 162 -3.62 9.35 8.78
C SER A 162 -2.94 10.67 9.07
N LEU A 163 -2.52 11.34 8.00
CA LEU A 163 -1.78 12.59 8.05
C LEU A 163 -2.58 13.71 7.40
N ARG A 164 -2.33 14.93 7.87
CA ARG A 164 -2.79 16.18 7.29
C ARG A 164 -1.59 17.04 6.93
N HIS A 165 -1.60 17.56 5.73
CA HIS A 165 -0.69 18.62 5.28
C HIS A 165 -1.50 19.85 4.94
N SER A 166 -1.02 21.02 5.38
CA SER A 166 -1.57 22.32 5.01
C SER A 166 -0.47 23.13 4.34
N GLY A 167 -0.69 23.54 3.12
CA GLY A 167 0.25 24.31 2.30
C GLY A 167 0.46 23.73 0.91
N PRO A 168 1.21 24.46 0.06
CA PRO A 168 1.55 24.03 -1.29
C PRO A 168 2.63 22.95 -1.29
N GLY A 169 2.82 22.31 -2.44
CA GLY A 169 3.99 21.51 -2.76
C GLY A 169 3.90 20.01 -2.47
N LEU A 170 2.84 19.52 -1.80
CA LEU A 170 2.67 18.10 -1.61
C LEU A 170 1.76 17.50 -2.69
N GLN A 171 2.32 16.67 -3.54
CA GLN A 171 1.57 15.82 -4.46
C GLN A 171 1.43 14.43 -3.85
N VAL A 172 0.20 13.95 -3.73
CA VAL A 172 -0.13 12.65 -3.14
C VAL A 172 -0.89 11.82 -4.16
N ARG A 173 -0.45 10.58 -4.37
CA ARG A 173 -1.15 9.59 -5.21
C ARG A 173 -1.30 8.29 -4.44
N VAL A 174 -2.41 7.61 -4.63
CA VAL A 174 -2.61 6.27 -4.07
C VAL A 174 -1.59 5.31 -4.68
N GLY A 175 -0.94 4.53 -3.84
CA GLY A 175 0.12 3.60 -4.23
C GLY A 175 1.52 4.20 -4.24
N ASP A 176 1.68 5.50 -3.93
CA ASP A 176 3.00 6.09 -3.77
C ASP A 176 3.70 5.56 -2.51
N VAL A 177 5.01 5.37 -2.63
CA VAL A 177 5.89 5.16 -1.48
C VAL A 177 6.00 6.47 -0.71
N VAL A 178 5.94 6.35 0.59
CA VAL A 178 6.15 7.48 1.49
C VAL A 178 7.17 7.13 2.57
N GLY A 179 8.15 8.00 2.74
CA GLY A 179 9.06 8.02 3.88
C GLY A 179 8.50 8.94 4.97
N LEU A 180 8.52 8.47 6.19
CA LEU A 180 7.99 9.15 7.37
C LEU A 180 9.05 9.20 8.46
N ARG A 181 9.28 10.39 9.05
CA ARG A 181 10.22 10.53 10.15
C ARG A 181 9.66 11.45 11.23
N GLN A 182 9.79 11.05 12.48
CA GLN A 182 9.46 11.87 13.64
C GLN A 182 10.75 12.23 14.39
N GLY A 183 11.11 13.51 14.42
CA GLY A 183 12.40 13.95 15.01
C GLY A 183 13.59 13.28 14.33
N ASP A 184 14.51 12.76 15.13
CA ASP A 184 15.75 12.12 14.66
C ASP A 184 15.63 10.58 14.48
N THR A 185 14.40 10.04 14.46
CA THR A 185 14.22 8.60 14.25
C THR A 185 14.56 8.21 12.81
N PRO A 186 14.88 6.93 12.55
CA PRO A 186 15.02 6.43 11.18
C PRO A 186 13.76 6.67 10.35
N TRP A 187 13.92 6.71 9.02
CA TRP A 187 12.81 6.84 8.09
C TRP A 187 12.00 5.55 8.03
N SER A 188 10.76 5.61 8.47
CA SER A 188 9.77 4.55 8.28
C SER A 188 9.20 4.60 6.87
N ILE A 189 8.91 3.44 6.30
CA ILE A 189 8.43 3.29 4.93
C ILE A 189 6.97 2.85 4.93
N GLY A 190 6.18 3.51 4.10
CA GLY A 190 4.78 3.16 3.90
C GLY A 190 4.31 3.33 2.48
N LEU A 191 3.05 2.94 2.24
CA LEU A 191 2.32 3.18 1.00
C LEU A 191 1.09 4.03 1.28
N VAL A 192 0.86 5.02 0.41
CA VAL A 192 -0.38 5.80 0.43
C VAL A 192 -1.54 4.91 0.02
N ARG A 193 -2.59 4.84 0.85
CA ARG A 193 -3.77 4.01 0.60
C ARG A 193 -4.99 4.81 0.17
N TRP A 194 -5.05 6.06 0.57
CA TRP A 194 -6.11 6.99 0.20
C TRP A 194 -5.65 8.42 0.43
N PHE A 195 -6.25 9.36 -0.26
CA PHE A 195 -6.14 10.79 0.05
C PHE A 195 -7.46 11.50 -0.23
N ARG A 196 -7.60 12.69 0.33
CA ARG A 196 -8.72 13.61 0.08
C ARG A 196 -8.23 15.04 0.21
N ILE A 197 -8.85 15.93 -0.54
CA ILE A 197 -8.60 17.37 -0.53
C ILE A 197 -9.91 18.06 -0.16
N PRO A 198 -10.21 18.29 1.12
CA PRO A 198 -11.48 18.89 1.53
C PRO A 198 -11.57 20.36 1.16
N THR A 199 -10.44 21.06 1.17
CA THR A 199 -10.31 22.48 0.79
C THR A 199 -9.00 22.71 0.04
N ALA A 200 -8.96 23.77 -0.78
CA ALA A 200 -7.74 24.12 -1.49
C ALA A 200 -6.58 24.35 -0.51
N GLY A 201 -5.43 23.71 -0.77
CA GLY A 201 -4.25 23.80 0.07
C GLY A 201 -4.23 22.88 1.30
N GLU A 202 -5.25 22.04 1.50
CA GLU A 202 -5.29 21.08 2.59
C GLU A 202 -5.45 19.64 2.06
N VAL A 203 -4.50 18.76 2.39
CA VAL A 203 -4.50 17.36 1.94
C VAL A 203 -4.49 16.44 3.16
N TYR A 204 -5.44 15.50 3.18
CA TYR A 204 -5.46 14.38 4.12
C TYR A 204 -5.13 13.10 3.38
N PHE A 205 -4.28 12.27 3.95
CA PHE A 205 -3.96 10.98 3.36
C PHE A 205 -3.68 9.91 4.41
N GLY A 206 -3.99 8.68 4.04
CA GLY A 206 -3.76 7.52 4.88
C GLY A 206 -2.59 6.71 4.36
N VAL A 207 -1.70 6.35 5.27
CA VAL A 207 -0.49 5.56 5.01
C VAL A 207 -0.61 4.21 5.71
N GLN A 208 -0.38 3.14 4.98
CA GLN A 208 -0.07 1.84 5.56
C GLN A 208 1.44 1.78 5.79
N LEU A 209 1.85 1.55 7.03
CA LEU A 209 3.25 1.32 7.36
C LEU A 209 3.67 -0.08 6.90
N LEU A 210 4.78 -0.16 6.18
CA LEU A 210 5.37 -1.41 5.72
C LEU A 210 6.54 -1.83 6.60
N ALA A 211 7.41 -0.88 6.97
CA ALA A 211 8.58 -1.13 7.81
C ALA A 211 8.97 0.12 8.60
N PRO A 212 9.54 -0.05 9.79
CA PRO A 212 10.06 1.06 10.59
C PRO A 212 11.34 1.65 10.02
N GLN A 213 12.05 0.90 9.16
CA GLN A 213 13.32 1.30 8.56
C GLN A 213 13.53 0.53 7.25
N ALA A 214 14.36 1.09 6.35
CA ALA A 214 14.79 0.43 5.12
C ALA A 214 16.22 0.79 4.78
N ASP A 215 16.86 -0.10 4.01
CA ASP A 215 18.14 0.16 3.36
C ASP A 215 17.92 0.45 1.88
N ALA A 216 18.48 1.55 1.40
CA ALA A 216 18.52 1.84 -0.02
C ALA A 216 19.63 1.00 -0.68
N VAL A 217 19.26 0.26 -1.71
CA VAL A 217 20.14 -0.68 -2.38
C VAL A 217 20.12 -0.51 -3.89
N GLN A 218 21.22 -0.92 -4.54
CA GLN A 218 21.25 -1.16 -5.97
C GLN A 218 21.08 -2.66 -6.22
N LEU A 219 20.04 -2.99 -6.98
CA LEU A 219 19.73 -4.35 -7.36
C LEU A 219 20.26 -4.62 -8.77
N ARG A 220 20.94 -5.76 -8.97
CA ARG A 220 21.40 -6.22 -10.27
C ARG A 220 20.86 -7.61 -10.54
N ARG A 221 20.09 -7.79 -11.58
CA ARG A 221 19.63 -9.12 -11.98
C ARG A 221 20.81 -9.98 -12.45
N ILE A 222 20.84 -11.23 -12.01
CA ILE A 222 21.94 -12.14 -12.34
C ILE A 222 21.85 -12.61 -13.80
N ASP A 223 20.63 -12.80 -14.31
CA ASP A 223 20.36 -13.33 -15.65
C ASP A 223 20.75 -12.38 -16.80
N ASN A 224 20.55 -11.08 -16.61
CA ASN A 224 20.74 -10.10 -17.69
C ASN A 224 21.57 -8.86 -17.30
N GLY A 225 22.06 -8.80 -16.07
CA GLY A 225 22.89 -7.72 -15.56
C GLY A 225 22.21 -6.36 -15.41
N ARG A 226 20.91 -6.25 -15.74
CA ARG A 226 20.17 -4.98 -15.57
C ARG A 226 20.10 -4.57 -14.12
N GLN A 227 20.12 -3.27 -13.89
CA GLN A 227 20.15 -2.69 -12.55
C GLN A 227 18.90 -1.85 -12.27
N TRP A 228 18.46 -1.88 -11.01
CA TRP A 228 17.33 -1.10 -10.50
C TRP A 228 17.60 -0.64 -9.07
N PRO A 229 17.08 0.53 -8.69
CA PRO A 229 17.04 0.92 -7.28
C PRO A 229 16.04 0.04 -6.52
N GLY A 230 16.35 -0.24 -5.26
CA GLY A 230 15.51 -1.01 -4.35
C GLY A 230 15.53 -0.46 -2.94
N LEU A 231 14.48 -0.73 -2.19
CA LEU A 231 14.42 -0.51 -0.74
C LEU A 231 14.24 -1.87 -0.08
N LEU A 232 15.24 -2.36 0.62
CA LEU A 232 15.13 -3.52 1.48
C LEU A 232 14.47 -3.07 2.79
N LEU A 233 13.27 -3.56 3.03
CA LEU A 233 12.51 -3.22 4.22
C LEU A 233 12.99 -4.08 5.38
N LEU A 234 13.51 -3.42 6.42
CA LEU A 234 13.97 -4.10 7.60
C LEU A 234 12.77 -4.57 8.43
N PRO A 235 12.74 -5.85 8.85
CA PRO A 235 11.62 -6.40 9.59
C PRO A 235 11.48 -5.69 10.93
N ASN A 236 10.25 -5.46 11.32
CA ASN A 236 9.98 -5.05 12.69
C ASN A 236 10.31 -6.24 13.62
N PRO A 237 11.22 -6.10 14.58
CA PRO A 237 11.62 -7.19 15.46
C PRO A 237 10.46 -7.79 16.26
N VAL A 238 9.38 -7.03 16.47
CA VAL A 238 8.20 -7.47 17.23
C VAL A 238 7.26 -8.35 16.39
N THR A 239 7.17 -8.12 15.08
CA THR A 239 6.14 -8.75 14.23
C THR A 239 6.63 -9.96 13.43
N ARG A 240 7.91 -10.35 13.53
CA ARG A 240 8.52 -11.44 12.72
C ARG A 240 8.15 -11.36 11.24
N GLN A 241 8.13 -10.15 10.69
CA GLN A 241 7.71 -9.94 9.31
C GLN A 241 8.69 -10.56 8.31
N VAL A 242 8.11 -11.06 7.24
CA VAL A 242 8.81 -11.53 6.05
C VAL A 242 9.67 -10.41 5.47
N LEU A 243 10.84 -10.74 4.93
CA LEU A 243 11.68 -9.79 4.24
C LEU A 243 10.95 -9.24 3.00
N LEU A 244 10.86 -7.92 2.91
CA LEU A 244 10.17 -7.24 1.83
C LEU A 244 11.14 -6.33 1.07
N LEU A 245 10.95 -6.31 -0.24
CA LEU A 245 11.67 -5.45 -1.17
C LEU A 245 10.66 -4.57 -1.91
N LEU A 246 10.93 -3.28 -1.96
CA LEU A 246 10.28 -2.35 -2.89
C LEU A 246 11.21 -2.08 -4.07
N SER A 247 10.67 -2.08 -5.28
CA SER A 247 11.39 -1.70 -6.49
C SER A 247 10.45 -1.09 -7.52
N LEU A 248 10.99 -0.59 -8.62
CA LEU A 248 10.17 -0.04 -9.72
C LEU A 248 9.25 -1.12 -10.30
N PRO A 249 8.10 -0.74 -10.87
CA PRO A 249 7.14 -1.68 -11.44
C PRO A 249 7.78 -2.59 -12.48
N SER A 250 7.45 -3.87 -12.44
CA SER A 250 7.92 -4.90 -13.38
C SER A 250 9.45 -5.09 -13.42
N ALA A 251 10.19 -4.66 -12.41
CA ALA A 251 11.63 -4.86 -12.32
C ALA A 251 12.00 -6.36 -12.24
N PHE A 252 11.18 -7.15 -11.54
CA PHE A 252 11.44 -8.57 -11.30
C PHE A 252 10.20 -9.42 -11.59
N ALA A 253 10.41 -10.59 -12.16
CA ALA A 253 9.46 -11.69 -12.13
C ALA A 253 9.70 -12.57 -10.88
N PRO A 254 8.72 -13.39 -10.45
CA PRO A 254 8.94 -14.41 -9.43
C PRO A 254 10.10 -15.36 -9.81
N GLU A 255 10.77 -15.93 -8.82
CA GLU A 255 11.89 -16.87 -8.93
C GLU A 255 13.19 -16.29 -9.53
N VAL A 256 13.23 -14.98 -9.81
CA VAL A 256 14.46 -14.32 -10.30
C VAL A 256 15.41 -14.04 -9.14
N ALA A 257 16.71 -14.35 -9.38
CA ALA A 257 17.79 -14.00 -8.48
C ALA A 257 18.41 -12.64 -8.85
N ALA A 258 18.78 -11.89 -7.82
CA ALA A 258 19.44 -10.60 -7.96
C ALA A 258 20.56 -10.42 -6.93
N GLU A 259 21.58 -9.68 -7.30
CA GLU A 259 22.60 -9.17 -6.38
C GLU A 259 22.08 -7.85 -5.79
N ALA A 260 21.93 -7.79 -4.49
CA ALA A 260 21.63 -6.56 -3.74
C ALA A 260 22.93 -6.00 -3.17
N ARG A 261 23.27 -4.78 -3.57
CA ARG A 261 24.43 -4.07 -3.03
C ARG A 261 23.97 -3.15 -1.92
N THR A 262 24.32 -3.49 -0.68
CA THR A 262 24.05 -2.74 0.55
C THR A 262 25.31 -2.04 1.06
N PRO A 263 25.21 -1.13 2.04
CA PRO A 263 26.39 -0.57 2.70
C PRO A 263 27.30 -1.63 3.37
N GLN A 264 26.70 -2.75 3.79
CA GLN A 264 27.41 -3.86 4.45
C GLN A 264 28.04 -4.84 3.45
N GLY A 265 27.78 -4.71 2.16
CA GLY A 265 28.33 -5.57 1.13
C GLY A 265 27.32 -6.04 0.10
N LYS A 266 27.68 -7.10 -0.61
CA LYS A 266 26.84 -7.71 -1.65
C LYS A 266 26.16 -8.95 -1.09
N HIS A 267 24.88 -9.05 -1.34
CA HIS A 267 24.06 -10.20 -0.97
C HIS A 267 23.31 -10.70 -2.18
N THR A 268 23.21 -12.02 -2.34
CA THR A 268 22.30 -12.61 -3.31
C THR A 268 20.92 -12.73 -2.67
N ILE A 269 19.93 -12.28 -3.40
CA ILE A 269 18.51 -12.39 -3.00
C ILE A 269 17.75 -13.14 -4.07
N LYS A 270 16.79 -13.95 -3.66
CA LYS A 270 15.84 -14.63 -4.54
C LYS A 270 14.46 -14.06 -4.35
N ILE A 271 13.86 -13.55 -5.41
CA ILE A 271 12.48 -13.03 -5.40
C ILE A 271 11.51 -14.21 -5.35
N GLU A 272 10.77 -14.36 -4.26
CA GLU A 272 9.79 -15.43 -4.14
C GLU A 272 8.49 -15.11 -4.88
N LYS A 273 7.92 -13.96 -4.57
CA LYS A 273 6.67 -13.52 -5.20
C LYS A 273 6.46 -12.02 -5.09
N ARG A 274 5.71 -11.49 -6.04
CA ARG A 274 5.16 -10.13 -5.97
C ARG A 274 3.90 -10.15 -5.09
N LEU A 275 3.91 -9.37 -4.03
CA LEU A 275 2.80 -9.26 -3.06
C LEU A 275 1.80 -8.21 -3.50
N GLU A 276 2.29 -7.12 -4.05
CA GLU A 276 1.51 -5.98 -4.45
C GLU A 276 2.15 -5.28 -5.64
N SER A 277 1.34 -4.72 -6.53
CA SER A 277 1.75 -3.89 -7.63
C SER A 277 0.93 -2.61 -7.64
N THR A 278 1.60 -1.48 -7.75
CA THR A 278 0.99 -0.17 -7.96
C THR A 278 1.57 0.45 -9.22
N PRO A 279 1.02 1.55 -9.74
CA PRO A 279 1.62 2.23 -10.89
C PRO A 279 3.06 2.69 -10.67
N ASN A 280 3.48 2.89 -9.42
CA ASN A 280 4.74 3.52 -9.07
C ASN A 280 5.75 2.58 -8.41
N VAL A 281 5.30 1.44 -7.85
CA VAL A 281 6.16 0.50 -7.14
C VAL A 281 5.55 -0.90 -7.07
N ASP A 282 6.40 -1.90 -7.12
CA ASP A 282 6.07 -3.28 -6.77
C ASP A 282 6.66 -3.65 -5.41
N VAL A 283 5.89 -4.42 -4.64
CA VAL A 283 6.29 -4.99 -3.35
C VAL A 283 6.54 -6.48 -3.55
N TYR A 284 7.75 -6.92 -3.25
CA TYR A 284 8.15 -8.31 -3.38
C TYR A 284 8.46 -8.93 -2.03
N ARG A 285 8.18 -10.21 -1.89
CA ARG A 285 8.78 -11.05 -0.87
C ARG A 285 10.03 -11.70 -1.45
N PHE A 286 11.10 -11.74 -0.68
CA PHE A 286 12.37 -12.33 -1.09
C PHE A 286 13.01 -13.13 0.05
N GLN A 287 13.98 -13.96 -0.31
CA GLN A 287 14.87 -14.65 0.62
C GLN A 287 16.31 -14.18 0.36
N MET A 288 17.11 -14.10 1.42
CA MET A 288 18.55 -13.94 1.29
C MET A 288 19.16 -15.33 1.11
N GLU A 289 19.96 -15.50 0.06
CA GLU A 289 20.80 -16.67 -0.09
C GLU A 289 22.06 -16.49 0.77
N GLU A 290 22.25 -17.37 1.75
CA GLU A 290 23.49 -17.41 2.50
C GLU A 290 24.63 -17.71 1.55
N LYS A 291 25.71 -16.92 1.56
CA LYS A 291 26.96 -17.31 0.92
C LYS A 291 27.44 -18.58 1.63
N VAL A 292 27.33 -19.72 0.97
CA VAL A 292 28.10 -20.89 1.34
C VAL A 292 29.58 -20.50 1.15
N VAL A 293 30.24 -20.11 2.23
CA VAL A 293 31.70 -20.01 2.25
C VAL A 293 32.18 -21.44 2.03
N PRO A 294 32.85 -21.77 0.94
CA PRO A 294 33.43 -23.10 0.78
C PRO A 294 34.42 -23.27 1.93
N THR A 295 34.12 -24.20 2.83
CA THR A 295 35.04 -24.65 3.84
C THR A 295 36.22 -25.17 3.07
N ALA A 296 37.37 -24.46 3.13
CA ALA A 296 38.61 -24.96 2.60
C ALA A 296 38.90 -26.31 3.28
N ALA A 297 38.73 -27.37 2.51
CA ALA A 297 39.17 -28.70 2.93
C ALA A 297 40.70 -28.61 3.15
N GLY A 298 41.09 -28.78 4.42
CA GLY A 298 42.44 -28.94 4.85
C GLY A 298 43.01 -30.30 4.44
#